data_9df4d41a9dadb2f80c7bbbc598464ae4
#
_entry.id   9df4d41a9dadb2f80c7bbbc598464ae4
#
_cell.length_a   1.000
_cell.length_b   1.000
_cell.length_c   1.000
_cell.angle_alpha   90.00
_cell.angle_beta   90.00
_cell.angle_gamma   90.00
#
_symmetry.space_group_name_H-M   'P 1'
#
loop_
_entity.id
_entity.type
_entity.pdbx_description
1 polymer ?
#
loop_
_entity_poly.entity_id
_entity_poly.type
_entity_poly.pdbx_seq_one_letter_code
_entity_poly.pdbx_strand_id
1 'polypeptide(L)'
;MRSSAASDVYKRQVQYIGKGNCILKQQKLNSKEYYINEINRLKEEKRLVEQELKKTQAELYRAHLEKDVYEKAAEILKKEMGNNLKEFSNQEKAMVIIALRDKYPVKRILEVFDMAKSSYCYQQKQIKKENKIVKIKERIKILFFENHKRYGYRRIHLLLKREGIIISEKIVRSIMKEENLIVRIIRQKKYSSYLGEISPAVPNEIQRDFHADKPNKKWLTDITEFKIGEGKVYLSPIIDCFDGMPITWTVGTSPNAELVNTMLDNAIVLLKENEHPIVHSDRGCHYRWSGWIQRMDEAGLTRSMSKKGCSPDNSACEGFFGRMKNEMFYGEKWDKISVEEFISIINQYMQWYRDKRIKLSLGGLSPMEYRRSLGIA
;
A
#
# COMPACT_ATOMS: atom_id res chain seq x y z
N MET A 1 102.24 -80.11 10.12
CA MET A 1 101.23 -79.69 11.13
C MET A 1 101.02 -78.15 11.14
N ARG A 2 100.82 -77.46 10.01
CA ARG A 2 100.54 -76.00 10.04
C ARG A 2 99.24 -75.58 9.24
N SER A 3 98.45 -76.53 8.72
CA SER A 3 97.23 -76.24 7.94
C SER A 3 95.95 -76.25 8.76
N SER A 4 95.92 -76.93 9.88
CA SER A 4 94.67 -77.07 10.69
C SER A 4 94.36 -75.86 11.56
N ALA A 5 95.39 -75.22 12.14
CA ALA A 5 95.16 -74.04 12.99
C ALA A 5 94.65 -72.80 12.30
N ALA A 6 95.10 -72.55 11.03
CA ALA A 6 94.60 -71.44 10.23
C ALA A 6 93.12 -71.59 9.82
N SER A 7 92.69 -72.81 9.52
CA SER A 7 91.28 -73.14 9.22
C SER A 7 90.37 -72.94 10.40
N ASP A 8 90.84 -73.28 11.63
CA ASP A 8 90.06 -73.12 12.84
C ASP A 8 89.90 -71.63 13.29
N VAL A 9 90.98 -70.88 13.08
CA VAL A 9 90.94 -69.44 13.36
C VAL A 9 89.95 -68.70 12.37
N TYR A 10 90.01 -69.08 11.06
CA TYR A 10 89.11 -68.52 10.06
C TYR A 10 87.68 -68.96 10.37
N LYS A 11 87.41 -70.20 10.74
CA LYS A 11 86.06 -70.63 11.17
C LYS A 11 85.52 -69.88 12.35
N ARG A 12 86.37 -69.64 13.39
CA ARG A 12 85.98 -68.82 14.55
C ARG A 12 85.74 -67.36 14.20
N GLN A 13 86.58 -66.78 13.33
CA GLN A 13 86.33 -65.39 12.84
C GLN A 13 85.02 -65.29 12.05
N VAL A 14 84.72 -66.21 11.16
CA VAL A 14 83.46 -66.26 10.42
C VAL A 14 82.24 -66.46 11.37
N GLN A 15 82.44 -67.29 12.41
CA GLN A 15 81.38 -67.45 13.41
C GLN A 15 81.17 -66.22 14.29
N TYR A 16 82.25 -65.48 14.63
CA TYR A 16 82.16 -64.22 15.38
C TYR A 16 81.51 -63.11 14.54
N ILE A 17 81.90 -62.97 13.27
CA ILE A 17 81.27 -62.01 12.34
C ILE A 17 79.84 -62.41 12.13
N GLY A 18 79.52 -63.69 11.99
CA GLY A 18 78.10 -64.14 11.82
C GLY A 18 77.26 -63.83 13.09
N LYS A 19 77.82 -64.06 14.30
CA LYS A 19 77.12 -63.70 15.53
C LYS A 19 77.01 -62.19 15.71
N GLY A 20 78.00 -61.35 15.36
CA GLY A 20 77.95 -59.90 15.41
C GLY A 20 76.90 -59.33 14.41
N ASN A 21 76.87 -59.87 13.21
CA ASN A 21 75.85 -59.50 12.24
C ASN A 21 74.42 -59.93 12.65
N CYS A 22 74.29 -61.05 13.37
CA CYS A 22 73.00 -61.51 13.90
C CYS A 22 72.52 -60.57 15.04
N ILE A 23 73.46 -60.21 15.95
CA ILE A 23 73.16 -59.29 17.05
C ILE A 23 72.78 -57.89 16.52
N LEU A 24 73.52 -57.37 15.52
CA LEU A 24 73.23 -56.08 14.88
C LEU A 24 71.91 -56.11 14.14
N LYS A 25 71.53 -57.18 13.46
CA LYS A 25 70.18 -57.38 12.84
C LYS A 25 69.12 -57.41 13.91
N GLN A 26 69.34 -58.14 15.02
CA GLN A 26 68.40 -58.23 16.13
C GLN A 26 68.17 -56.87 16.80
N GLN A 27 69.27 -56.10 17.02
CA GLN A 27 69.19 -54.76 17.59
C GLN A 27 68.43 -53.77 16.60
N LYS A 28 68.71 -53.87 15.31
CA LYS A 28 67.96 -53.09 14.28
C LYS A 28 66.48 -53.50 14.23
N LEU A 29 66.14 -54.78 14.34
CA LEU A 29 64.78 -55.25 14.41
C LEU A 29 64.07 -54.74 15.65
N ASN A 30 64.65 -54.85 16.80
CA ASN A 30 64.07 -54.39 18.06
C ASN A 30 63.90 -52.88 18.09
N SER A 31 64.82 -52.10 17.48
CA SER A 31 64.65 -50.65 17.36
C SER A 31 63.53 -50.31 16.39
N LYS A 32 63.38 -51.05 15.31
CA LYS A 32 62.29 -50.84 14.32
C LYS A 32 60.92 -51.19 14.94
N GLU A 33 60.85 -52.26 15.71
CA GLU A 33 59.63 -52.64 16.45
C GLU A 33 59.26 -51.60 17.49
N TYR A 34 60.25 -51.08 18.24
CA TYR A 34 60.08 -50.00 19.18
C TYR A 34 59.47 -48.74 18.51
N TYR A 35 60.02 -48.30 17.36
CA TYR A 35 59.50 -47.13 16.62
C TYR A 35 58.13 -47.41 16.08
N ILE A 36 57.79 -48.60 15.61
CA ILE A 36 56.48 -48.96 15.16
C ILE A 36 55.49 -48.91 16.33
N ASN A 37 55.79 -49.41 17.46
CA ASN A 37 54.94 -49.37 18.66
C ASN A 37 54.72 -47.92 19.14
N GLU A 38 55.78 -47.10 19.14
CA GLU A 38 55.66 -45.68 19.48
C GLU A 38 54.82 -44.88 18.47
N ILE A 39 54.97 -45.11 17.16
CA ILE A 39 54.16 -44.55 16.14
C ILE A 39 52.68 -44.95 16.32
N ASN A 40 52.38 -46.16 16.64
CA ASN A 40 51.03 -46.66 16.90
C ASN A 40 50.40 -46.00 18.14
N ARG A 41 51.23 -45.89 19.24
CA ARG A 41 50.84 -45.16 20.45
C ARG A 41 50.49 -43.69 20.15
N LEU A 42 51.35 -42.98 19.43
CA LEU A 42 51.17 -41.59 19.08
C LEU A 42 49.96 -41.41 18.15
N LYS A 43 49.67 -42.34 17.24
CA LYS A 43 48.47 -42.32 16.42
C LYS A 43 47.20 -42.47 17.26
N GLU A 44 47.19 -43.33 18.25
CA GLU A 44 46.05 -43.50 19.14
C GLU A 44 45.84 -42.28 20.06
N GLU A 45 46.94 -41.74 20.64
CA GLU A 45 46.87 -40.46 21.37
C GLU A 45 46.31 -39.33 20.50
N LYS A 46 46.80 -39.18 19.27
CA LYS A 46 46.31 -38.20 18.33
C LYS A 46 44.80 -38.40 18.05
N ARG A 47 44.34 -39.63 17.86
CA ARG A 47 42.94 -39.96 17.65
C ARG A 47 42.07 -39.56 18.85
N LEU A 48 42.53 -39.82 20.07
CA LEU A 48 41.84 -39.43 21.30
C LEU A 48 41.75 -37.92 21.46
N VAL A 49 42.86 -37.22 21.24
CA VAL A 49 42.89 -35.74 21.28
C VAL A 49 41.99 -35.13 20.22
N GLU A 50 41.97 -35.67 19.00
CA GLU A 50 41.06 -35.22 17.94
C GLU A 50 39.57 -35.45 18.30
N GLN A 51 39.26 -36.53 19.00
CA GLN A 51 37.91 -36.79 19.52
C GLN A 51 37.52 -35.80 20.63
N GLU A 52 38.40 -35.54 21.57
CA GLU A 52 38.17 -34.54 22.63
C GLU A 52 38.04 -33.13 22.06
N LEU A 53 38.91 -32.77 21.11
CA LEU A 53 38.82 -31.47 20.41
C LEU A 53 37.46 -31.29 19.73
N LYS A 54 36.98 -32.30 18.99
CA LYS A 54 35.64 -32.25 18.36
C LYS A 54 34.54 -32.12 19.40
N LYS A 55 34.63 -32.79 20.53
CA LYS A 55 33.65 -32.69 21.61
C LYS A 55 33.63 -31.28 22.21
N THR A 56 34.78 -30.74 22.55
CA THR A 56 34.94 -29.41 23.14
C THR A 56 34.45 -28.32 22.14
N GLN A 57 34.76 -28.45 20.84
CA GLN A 57 34.29 -27.55 19.82
C GLN A 57 32.76 -27.59 19.70
N ALA A 58 32.13 -28.75 19.81
CA ALA A 58 30.68 -28.88 19.80
C ALA A 58 30.01 -28.25 21.02
N GLU A 59 30.63 -28.41 22.20
CA GLU A 59 30.15 -27.79 23.44
C GLU A 59 30.28 -26.26 23.39
N LEU A 60 31.41 -25.75 22.91
CA LEU A 60 31.62 -24.30 22.70
C LEU A 60 30.59 -23.71 21.72
N TYR A 61 30.39 -24.38 20.60
CA TYR A 61 29.37 -23.94 19.62
C TYR A 61 27.97 -23.89 20.25
N ARG A 62 27.63 -24.88 21.06
CA ARG A 62 26.34 -24.92 21.78
C ARG A 62 26.21 -23.76 22.78
N ALA A 63 27.26 -23.50 23.54
CA ALA A 63 27.29 -22.40 24.52
C ALA A 63 27.13 -21.02 23.81
N HIS A 64 27.82 -20.82 22.69
CA HIS A 64 27.64 -19.60 21.89
C HIS A 64 26.23 -19.45 21.32
N LEU A 65 25.66 -20.52 20.82
CA LEU A 65 24.27 -20.52 20.33
C LEU A 65 23.30 -20.17 21.46
N GLU A 66 23.42 -20.81 22.62
CA GLU A 66 22.56 -20.54 23.78
C GLU A 66 22.68 -19.08 24.22
N LYS A 67 23.90 -18.54 24.31
CA LYS A 67 24.17 -17.14 24.65
C LYS A 67 23.47 -16.20 23.65
N ASP A 68 23.67 -16.40 22.35
CA ASP A 68 23.05 -15.56 21.31
C ASP A 68 21.51 -15.63 21.33
N VAL A 69 20.93 -16.80 21.65
CA VAL A 69 19.50 -16.97 21.81
C VAL A 69 18.98 -16.14 22.97
N TYR A 70 19.67 -16.15 24.15
CA TYR A 70 19.29 -15.33 25.30
C TYR A 70 19.41 -13.84 25.01
N GLU A 71 20.54 -13.40 24.44
CA GLU A 71 20.75 -11.99 24.10
C GLU A 71 19.69 -11.49 23.10
N LYS A 72 19.41 -12.28 22.07
CA LYS A 72 18.42 -11.89 21.05
C LYS A 72 17.00 -11.93 21.59
N ALA A 73 16.68 -12.84 22.48
CA ALA A 73 15.39 -12.88 23.15
C ALA A 73 15.21 -11.64 24.05
N ALA A 74 16.21 -11.24 24.83
CA ALA A 74 16.16 -10.03 25.65
C ALA A 74 15.95 -8.77 24.80
N GLU A 75 16.66 -8.66 23.67
CA GLU A 75 16.52 -7.54 22.73
C GLU A 75 15.11 -7.43 22.12
N ILE A 76 14.57 -8.56 21.64
CA ILE A 76 13.29 -8.57 20.93
C ILE A 76 12.09 -8.38 21.88
N LEU A 77 12.15 -9.05 23.04
CA LEU A 77 11.01 -9.10 23.96
C LEU A 77 11.02 -7.97 24.99
N LYS A 78 12.13 -7.20 25.09
CA LYS A 78 12.31 -6.10 26.06
C LYS A 78 11.93 -6.51 27.50
N LYS A 79 12.13 -7.78 27.84
CA LYS A 79 11.87 -8.33 29.17
C LYS A 79 13.21 -8.55 29.87
N GLU A 80 13.33 -8.15 31.13
CA GLU A 80 14.41 -8.60 31.99
C GLU A 80 14.25 -10.12 32.15
N MET A 81 15.30 -10.85 31.76
CA MET A 81 15.23 -12.29 31.58
C MET A 81 15.60 -13.04 32.84
N GLY A 82 14.63 -13.71 33.47
CA GLY A 82 14.91 -14.92 34.23
C GLY A 82 15.38 -16.06 33.31
N ASN A 83 16.21 -16.95 33.78
CA ASN A 83 16.91 -17.99 33.02
C ASN A 83 16.03 -19.09 32.38
N ASN A 84 14.78 -18.85 32.07
CA ASN A 84 13.88 -19.93 31.64
C ASN A 84 13.29 -19.73 30.22
N LEU A 85 14.00 -20.25 29.20
CA LEU A 85 13.52 -20.28 27.81
C LEU A 85 12.19 -21.05 27.60
N LYS A 86 11.79 -21.88 28.58
CA LYS A 86 10.56 -22.68 28.50
C LYS A 86 9.30 -21.82 28.68
N GLU A 87 9.42 -20.66 29.31
CA GLU A 87 8.31 -19.75 29.57
C GLU A 87 7.87 -18.92 28.36
N PHE A 88 8.67 -18.95 27.28
CA PHE A 88 8.29 -18.23 26.07
C PHE A 88 7.13 -18.89 25.35
N SER A 89 6.21 -18.06 24.89
CA SER A 89 5.18 -18.50 23.96
C SER A 89 5.80 -18.99 22.64
N ASN A 90 5.11 -19.85 21.94
CA ASN A 90 5.55 -20.35 20.63
C ASN A 90 5.78 -19.21 19.61
N GLN A 91 5.06 -18.11 19.72
CA GLN A 91 5.22 -16.93 18.88
C GLN A 91 6.54 -16.20 19.21
N GLU A 92 6.85 -15.98 20.50
CA GLU A 92 8.10 -15.36 20.95
C GLU A 92 9.31 -16.20 20.53
N LYS A 93 9.26 -17.53 20.75
CA LYS A 93 10.29 -18.48 20.29
C LYS A 93 10.51 -18.34 18.76
N ALA A 94 9.43 -18.29 17.99
CA ALA A 94 9.52 -18.17 16.54
C ALA A 94 10.14 -16.83 16.10
N MET A 95 9.88 -15.72 16.80
CA MET A 95 10.50 -14.41 16.51
C MET A 95 12.03 -14.48 16.68
N VAL A 96 12.52 -15.08 17.78
CA VAL A 96 13.95 -15.24 18.02
C VAL A 96 14.60 -16.15 16.97
N ILE A 97 13.93 -17.26 16.63
CA ILE A 97 14.42 -18.18 15.58
C ILE A 97 14.53 -17.46 14.22
N ILE A 98 13.54 -16.64 13.85
CA ILE A 98 13.56 -15.86 12.61
C ILE A 98 14.74 -14.89 12.59
N ALA A 99 15.07 -14.26 13.72
CA ALA A 99 16.16 -13.31 13.83
C ALA A 99 17.56 -13.98 13.75
N LEU A 100 17.68 -15.22 14.22
CA LEU A 100 18.96 -15.94 14.30
C LEU A 100 19.21 -16.94 13.15
N ARG A 101 18.23 -17.22 12.30
CA ARG A 101 18.31 -18.24 11.24
C ARG A 101 19.40 -18.00 10.19
N ASP A 102 19.84 -16.74 10.04
CA ASP A 102 20.90 -16.38 9.09
C ASP A 102 22.30 -16.64 9.68
N LYS A 103 22.41 -16.75 11.02
CA LYS A 103 23.64 -17.05 11.74
C LYS A 103 23.78 -18.53 12.10
N TYR A 104 22.67 -19.20 12.41
CA TYR A 104 22.64 -20.58 12.87
C TYR A 104 21.62 -21.43 12.13
N PRO A 105 21.90 -22.74 11.90
CA PRO A 105 20.93 -23.66 11.33
C PRO A 105 19.66 -23.74 12.18
N VAL A 106 18.49 -23.53 11.56
CA VAL A 106 17.17 -23.51 12.24
C VAL A 106 16.97 -24.75 13.14
N LYS A 107 17.43 -25.95 12.68
CA LYS A 107 17.32 -27.19 13.46
C LYS A 107 17.99 -27.06 14.84
N ARG A 108 19.15 -26.43 14.92
CA ARG A 108 19.88 -26.26 16.18
C ARG A 108 19.23 -25.27 17.13
N ILE A 109 18.64 -24.20 16.58
CA ILE A 109 17.90 -23.22 17.41
C ILE A 109 16.60 -23.86 17.95
N LEU A 110 15.94 -24.69 17.14
CA LEU A 110 14.74 -25.44 17.56
C LEU A 110 15.05 -26.40 18.73
N GLU A 111 16.22 -27.07 18.70
CA GLU A 111 16.67 -27.94 19.78
C GLU A 111 16.85 -27.17 21.11
N VAL A 112 17.38 -25.94 21.06
CA VAL A 112 17.55 -25.08 22.26
C VAL A 112 16.22 -24.69 22.88
N PHE A 113 15.18 -24.40 22.02
CA PHE A 113 13.87 -24.01 22.51
C PHE A 113 12.93 -25.20 22.81
N ASP A 114 13.37 -26.43 22.56
CA ASP A 114 12.48 -27.63 22.58
C ASP A 114 11.20 -27.42 21.80
N MET A 115 11.33 -26.86 20.57
CA MET A 115 10.21 -26.50 19.72
C MET A 115 10.10 -27.40 18.48
N ALA A 116 8.94 -27.98 18.24
CA ALA A 116 8.69 -28.76 17.05
C ALA A 116 8.76 -27.89 15.78
N LYS A 117 9.36 -28.42 14.70
CA LYS A 117 9.46 -27.73 13.41
C LYS A 117 8.09 -27.32 12.84
N SER A 118 7.05 -28.14 13.05
CA SER A 118 5.67 -27.84 12.65
C SER A 118 5.13 -26.57 13.33
N SER A 119 5.35 -26.46 14.66
CA SER A 119 4.95 -25.31 15.45
C SER A 119 5.68 -24.04 14.99
N TYR A 120 6.97 -24.13 14.73
CA TYR A 120 7.74 -23.01 14.15
C TYR A 120 7.20 -22.58 12.80
N CYS A 121 6.97 -23.52 11.87
CA CYS A 121 6.44 -23.20 10.54
C CYS A 121 5.05 -22.55 10.62
N TYR A 122 4.19 -22.99 11.55
CA TYR A 122 2.91 -22.36 11.80
C TYR A 122 3.07 -20.92 12.29
N GLN A 123 3.87 -20.71 13.34
CA GLN A 123 4.10 -19.36 13.89
C GLN A 123 4.78 -18.43 12.88
N GLN A 124 5.73 -18.91 12.10
CA GLN A 124 6.37 -18.13 11.05
C GLN A 124 5.35 -17.62 10.01
N LYS A 125 4.37 -18.46 9.65
CA LYS A 125 3.28 -18.04 8.74
C LYS A 125 2.39 -16.98 9.37
N GLN A 126 2.07 -17.10 10.66
CA GLN A 126 1.25 -16.11 11.39
C GLN A 126 1.98 -14.76 11.50
N ILE A 127 3.24 -14.75 11.91
CA ILE A 127 4.06 -13.53 12.01
C ILE A 127 4.16 -12.83 10.65
N LYS A 128 4.39 -13.57 9.55
CA LYS A 128 4.39 -12.99 8.21
C LYS A 128 3.05 -12.37 7.83
N LYS A 129 1.94 -13.01 8.21
CA LYS A 129 0.58 -12.52 7.97
C LYS A 129 0.30 -11.24 8.77
N GLU A 130 0.66 -11.20 10.05
CA GLU A 130 0.52 -10.03 10.91
C GLU A 130 1.33 -8.84 10.39
N ASN A 131 2.61 -9.05 10.04
CA ASN A 131 3.45 -8.01 9.46
C ASN A 131 2.90 -7.47 8.13
N LYS A 132 2.31 -8.33 7.29
CA LYS A 132 1.63 -7.89 6.07
C LYS A 132 0.40 -7.03 6.39
N ILE A 133 -0.38 -7.41 7.39
CA ILE A 133 -1.57 -6.64 7.82
C ILE A 133 -1.16 -5.28 8.37
N VAL A 134 -0.11 -5.19 9.18
CA VAL A 134 0.41 -3.92 9.72
C VAL A 134 0.79 -2.97 8.59
N LYS A 135 1.56 -3.42 7.60
CA LYS A 135 1.93 -2.61 6.42
C LYS A 135 0.70 -2.13 5.64
N ILE A 136 -0.31 -2.99 5.50
CA ILE A 136 -1.56 -2.62 4.82
C ILE A 136 -2.35 -1.60 5.65
N LYS A 137 -2.41 -1.71 6.97
CA LYS A 137 -3.04 -0.72 7.85
C LYS A 137 -2.41 0.66 7.68
N GLU A 138 -1.09 0.73 7.69
CA GLU A 138 -0.35 1.99 7.45
C GLU A 138 -0.67 2.58 6.07
N ARG A 139 -0.64 1.76 5.01
CA ARG A 139 -0.97 2.23 3.66
C ARG A 139 -2.40 2.74 3.54
N ILE A 140 -3.36 2.06 4.19
CA ILE A 140 -4.76 2.52 4.27
C ILE A 140 -4.86 3.90 4.92
N LYS A 141 -4.15 4.13 6.03
CA LYS A 141 -4.09 5.45 6.70
C LYS A 141 -3.56 6.51 5.76
N ILE A 142 -2.42 6.26 5.14
CA ILE A 142 -1.79 7.18 4.18
C ILE A 142 -2.78 7.54 3.07
N LEU A 143 -3.36 6.56 2.39
CA LEU A 143 -4.33 6.78 1.32
C LEU A 143 -5.57 7.57 1.79
N PHE A 144 -6.04 7.33 3.01
CA PHE A 144 -7.18 8.07 3.56
C PHE A 144 -6.85 9.54 3.77
N PHE A 145 -5.67 9.87 4.30
CA PHE A 145 -5.24 11.24 4.53
C PHE A 145 -4.82 11.96 3.25
N GLU A 146 -4.11 11.32 2.33
CA GLU A 146 -3.77 11.84 1.00
C GLU A 146 -5.02 12.27 0.22
N ASN A 147 -6.14 11.58 0.42
CA ASN A 147 -7.43 11.91 -0.17
C ASN A 147 -8.32 12.75 0.76
N HIS A 148 -7.72 13.52 1.67
CA HIS A 148 -8.41 14.50 2.53
C HIS A 148 -9.59 13.89 3.32
N LYS A 149 -9.47 12.62 3.76
CA LYS A 149 -10.53 11.88 4.50
C LYS A 149 -11.87 11.73 3.73
N ARG A 150 -11.84 11.87 2.39
CA ARG A 150 -13.02 11.84 1.51
C ARG A 150 -13.38 10.45 1.01
N TYR A 151 -12.47 9.47 1.14
CA TYR A 151 -12.64 8.14 0.58
C TYR A 151 -13.05 7.11 1.61
N GLY A 152 -14.22 6.48 1.40
CA GLY A 152 -14.64 5.30 2.16
C GLY A 152 -13.96 4.03 1.66
N TYR A 153 -14.18 2.93 2.38
CA TYR A 153 -13.49 1.65 2.18
C TYR A 153 -13.49 1.13 0.73
N ARG A 154 -14.55 1.35 -0.05
CA ARG A 154 -14.62 0.90 -1.46
C ARG A 154 -13.58 1.61 -2.33
N ARG A 155 -13.43 2.92 -2.19
CA ARG A 155 -12.42 3.69 -2.94
C ARG A 155 -11.00 3.36 -2.46
N ILE A 156 -10.79 3.25 -1.15
CA ILE A 156 -9.50 2.81 -0.59
C ILE A 156 -9.13 1.41 -1.10
N HIS A 157 -10.07 0.47 -1.15
CA HIS A 157 -9.85 -0.86 -1.72
C HIS A 157 -9.43 -0.80 -3.20
N LEU A 158 -10.06 0.05 -4.01
CA LEU A 158 -9.67 0.24 -5.42
C LEU A 158 -8.26 0.82 -5.57
N LEU A 159 -7.87 1.78 -4.71
CA LEU A 159 -6.52 2.33 -4.73
C LEU A 159 -5.48 1.27 -4.36
N LEU A 160 -5.73 0.47 -3.31
CA LEU A 160 -4.86 -0.65 -2.94
C LEU A 160 -4.72 -1.65 -4.09
N LYS A 161 -5.82 -1.96 -4.79
CA LYS A 161 -5.79 -2.85 -5.96
C LYS A 161 -4.92 -2.28 -7.10
N ARG A 162 -4.97 -0.96 -7.36
CA ARG A 162 -4.10 -0.27 -8.33
C ARG A 162 -2.61 -0.38 -7.96
N GLU A 163 -2.30 -0.37 -6.66
CA GLU A 163 -0.94 -0.56 -6.14
C GLU A 163 -0.51 -2.04 -6.11
N GLY A 164 -1.31 -2.96 -6.66
CA GLY A 164 -1.03 -4.40 -6.66
C GLY A 164 -1.26 -5.09 -5.30
N ILE A 165 -1.88 -4.40 -4.32
CA ILE A 165 -2.18 -4.97 -3.01
C ILE A 165 -3.52 -5.70 -3.07
N ILE A 166 -3.46 -7.03 -3.11
CA ILE A 166 -4.65 -7.89 -3.16
C ILE A 166 -5.16 -8.14 -1.73
N ILE A 167 -6.32 -7.56 -1.42
CA ILE A 167 -7.01 -7.69 -0.14
C ILE A 167 -8.53 -7.60 -0.36
N SER A 168 -9.35 -8.23 0.48
CA SER A 168 -10.81 -8.14 0.33
C SER A 168 -11.36 -6.82 0.88
N GLU A 169 -12.45 -6.33 0.29
CA GLU A 169 -13.17 -5.15 0.78
C GLU A 169 -13.59 -5.27 2.25
N LYS A 170 -13.97 -6.48 2.69
CA LYS A 170 -14.37 -6.75 4.07
C LYS A 170 -13.24 -6.45 5.06
N ILE A 171 -12.00 -6.83 4.72
CA ILE A 171 -10.82 -6.56 5.56
C ILE A 171 -10.50 -5.06 5.57
N VAL A 172 -10.54 -4.39 4.41
CA VAL A 172 -10.32 -2.93 4.34
C VAL A 172 -11.34 -2.19 5.19
N ARG A 173 -12.62 -2.58 5.10
CA ARG A 173 -13.69 -2.01 5.92
C ARG A 173 -13.46 -2.23 7.43
N SER A 174 -13.01 -3.43 7.83
CA SER A 174 -12.70 -3.74 9.23
C SER A 174 -11.56 -2.87 9.74
N ILE A 175 -10.47 -2.79 8.97
CA ILE A 175 -9.30 -1.97 9.32
C ILE A 175 -9.69 -0.50 9.45
N MET A 176 -10.44 0.06 8.51
CA MET A 176 -10.88 1.45 8.57
C MET A 176 -11.75 1.72 9.79
N LYS A 177 -12.61 0.74 10.19
CA LYS A 177 -13.42 0.85 11.40
C LYS A 177 -12.57 0.79 12.68
N GLU A 178 -11.62 -0.14 12.76
CA GLU A 178 -10.69 -0.29 13.89
C GLU A 178 -9.85 0.97 14.11
N GLU A 179 -9.40 1.60 13.01
CA GLU A 179 -8.56 2.81 13.03
C GLU A 179 -9.37 4.12 13.04
N ASN A 180 -10.70 4.05 13.22
CA ASN A 180 -11.61 5.19 13.22
C ASN A 180 -11.50 6.09 11.97
N LEU A 181 -11.20 5.50 10.81
CA LEU A 181 -11.12 6.21 9.53
C LEU A 181 -12.51 6.39 8.93
N ILE A 182 -13.25 7.37 9.43
CA ILE A 182 -14.66 7.60 9.10
C ILE A 182 -14.77 8.81 8.17
N VAL A 183 -15.45 8.62 7.03
CA VAL A 183 -15.84 9.72 6.14
C VAL A 183 -17.04 10.44 6.76
N ARG A 184 -16.91 11.73 6.99
CA ARG A 184 -18.03 12.54 7.50
C ARG A 184 -19.07 12.75 6.41
N ILE A 185 -20.33 12.46 6.71
CA ILE A 185 -21.49 12.74 5.85
C ILE A 185 -22.49 13.52 6.70
N ILE A 186 -22.72 14.78 6.31
CA ILE A 186 -23.71 15.65 6.94
C ILE A 186 -24.96 15.63 6.07
N ARG A 187 -26.09 15.20 6.62
CA ARG A 187 -27.38 15.21 5.95
C ARG A 187 -28.03 16.57 6.16
N GLN A 188 -28.33 17.29 5.07
CA GLN A 188 -29.11 18.53 5.14
C GLN A 188 -30.62 18.27 5.14
N LYS A 189 -31.36 19.23 5.74
CA LYS A 189 -32.83 19.28 5.65
C LYS A 189 -33.24 19.73 4.24
N LYS A 190 -34.32 19.15 3.74
CA LYS A 190 -34.90 19.53 2.44
C LYS A 190 -35.48 20.93 2.54
N TYR A 191 -35.19 21.78 1.55
CA TYR A 191 -35.85 23.07 1.35
C TYR A 191 -37.05 22.93 0.43
N SER A 192 -38.11 23.75 0.61
CA SER A 192 -39.25 23.85 -0.28
C SER A 192 -38.99 24.95 -1.33
N SER A 193 -39.40 24.71 -2.56
CA SER A 193 -39.21 25.63 -3.69
C SER A 193 -40.28 26.73 -3.73
N TYR A 194 -39.89 27.91 -4.24
CA TYR A 194 -40.72 29.11 -4.41
C TYR A 194 -41.67 29.00 -5.62
N LEU A 195 -42.88 29.48 -5.47
CA LEU A 195 -43.95 29.51 -6.49
C LEU A 195 -44.04 30.90 -7.12
N GLY A 196 -43.54 31.10 -8.32
CA GLY A 196 -43.74 32.33 -9.09
C GLY A 196 -42.98 32.38 -10.40
N GLU A 197 -43.64 32.26 -11.54
CA GLU A 197 -43.00 32.43 -12.84
C GLU A 197 -43.95 32.91 -13.94
N ILE A 198 -43.45 33.85 -14.75
CA ILE A 198 -44.10 34.40 -15.95
C ILE A 198 -43.06 34.39 -17.10
N SER A 199 -42.82 33.25 -17.73
CA SER A 199 -41.91 33.16 -18.89
C SER A 199 -42.28 32.02 -19.83
N PRO A 200 -42.02 32.13 -21.19
CA PRO A 200 -42.24 31.04 -22.13
C PRO A 200 -41.54 29.74 -21.66
N ALA A 201 -42.25 28.63 -21.78
CA ALA A 201 -41.77 27.35 -21.36
C ALA A 201 -40.67 26.83 -22.32
N VAL A 202 -39.43 26.66 -21.81
CA VAL A 202 -38.39 25.88 -22.50
C VAL A 202 -38.66 24.41 -22.23
N PRO A 203 -38.68 23.52 -23.25
CA PRO A 203 -38.96 22.11 -23.04
C PRO A 203 -37.87 21.42 -22.20
N ASN A 204 -38.25 20.34 -21.48
CA ASN A 204 -37.31 19.48 -20.80
C ASN A 204 -36.88 18.36 -21.77
N GLU A 205 -35.84 18.62 -22.56
CA GLU A 205 -35.30 17.68 -23.56
C GLU A 205 -34.63 16.47 -22.92
N ILE A 206 -34.06 16.60 -21.70
CA ILE A 206 -33.36 15.52 -21.02
C ILE A 206 -34.32 14.52 -20.39
N GLN A 207 -35.50 14.95 -19.92
CA GLN A 207 -36.54 14.11 -19.31
C GLN A 207 -36.02 13.19 -18.18
N ARG A 208 -35.08 13.67 -17.35
CA ARG A 208 -34.36 12.95 -16.28
C ARG A 208 -33.40 11.87 -16.75
N ASP A 209 -33.15 11.72 -18.04
CA ASP A 209 -32.11 10.88 -18.56
C ASP A 209 -30.75 11.62 -18.51
N PHE A 210 -30.09 11.57 -17.35
CA PHE A 210 -28.80 12.17 -17.10
C PHE A 210 -27.63 11.24 -17.51
N HIS A 211 -27.87 10.38 -18.50
CA HIS A 211 -26.84 9.53 -19.07
C HIS A 211 -26.54 9.94 -20.51
N ALA A 212 -25.29 9.89 -20.91
CA ALA A 212 -24.84 10.08 -22.27
C ALA A 212 -23.87 8.96 -22.68
N ASP A 213 -23.95 8.54 -23.95
CA ASP A 213 -23.08 7.51 -24.53
C ASP A 213 -21.71 8.05 -24.96
N LYS A 214 -21.62 9.38 -25.16
CA LYS A 214 -20.43 10.11 -25.61
C LYS A 214 -20.28 11.43 -24.85
N PRO A 215 -19.05 11.96 -24.73
CA PRO A 215 -18.85 13.32 -24.24
C PRO A 215 -19.57 14.36 -25.07
N ASN A 216 -19.89 15.49 -24.46
CA ASN A 216 -20.45 16.65 -25.08
C ASN A 216 -21.81 16.40 -25.78
N LYS A 217 -22.62 15.45 -25.29
CA LYS A 217 -24.00 15.23 -25.72
C LYS A 217 -25.02 15.95 -24.83
N LYS A 218 -24.81 15.85 -23.52
CA LYS A 218 -25.69 16.43 -22.51
C LYS A 218 -24.86 17.08 -21.42
N TRP A 219 -25.05 18.35 -21.20
CA TRP A 219 -24.43 19.13 -20.15
C TRP A 219 -25.46 19.56 -19.12
N LEU A 220 -25.05 19.60 -17.87
CA LEU A 220 -25.85 20.13 -16.76
C LEU A 220 -25.18 21.38 -16.23
N THR A 221 -25.94 22.37 -15.85
CA THR A 221 -25.48 23.57 -15.18
C THR A 221 -26.46 24.03 -14.13
N ASP A 222 -25.97 24.63 -13.08
CA ASP A 222 -26.72 25.26 -12.00
C ASP A 222 -25.76 26.13 -11.18
N ILE A 223 -26.31 27.02 -10.34
CA ILE A 223 -25.49 27.85 -9.44
C ILE A 223 -25.65 27.32 -8.02
N THR A 224 -24.52 27.19 -7.30
CA THR A 224 -24.56 26.90 -5.87
C THR A 224 -23.90 27.99 -5.06
N GLU A 225 -24.50 28.33 -3.92
CA GLU A 225 -24.01 29.30 -2.95
C GLU A 225 -23.24 28.63 -1.81
N PHE A 226 -22.15 29.28 -1.39
CA PHE A 226 -21.40 29.00 -0.17
C PHE A 226 -21.42 30.25 0.70
N LYS A 227 -21.83 30.11 1.96
CA LYS A 227 -21.78 31.17 2.96
C LYS A 227 -20.57 31.00 3.84
N ILE A 228 -19.67 31.97 3.83
CA ILE A 228 -18.46 32.06 4.67
C ILE A 228 -18.55 33.27 5.60
N GLY A 229 -17.59 33.42 6.49
CA GLY A 229 -17.58 34.55 7.44
C GLY A 229 -17.62 35.93 6.78
N GLU A 230 -16.84 36.13 5.71
CA GLU A 230 -16.76 37.39 5.00
C GLU A 230 -17.89 37.65 3.97
N GLY A 231 -18.70 36.63 3.66
CA GLY A 231 -19.77 36.83 2.68
C GLY A 231 -20.25 35.56 1.99
N LYS A 232 -20.61 35.72 0.73
CA LYS A 232 -21.12 34.63 -0.11
C LYS A 232 -20.24 34.45 -1.33
N VAL A 233 -20.01 33.19 -1.69
CA VAL A 233 -19.30 32.79 -2.90
C VAL A 233 -20.21 31.87 -3.71
N TYR A 234 -20.24 32.07 -5.01
CA TYR A 234 -21.09 31.34 -5.96
C TYR A 234 -20.22 30.58 -6.93
N LEU A 235 -20.61 29.35 -7.21
CA LEU A 235 -19.97 28.47 -8.19
C LEU A 235 -21.00 28.10 -9.27
N SER A 236 -20.64 28.31 -10.54
CA SER A 236 -21.41 27.88 -11.71
C SER A 236 -20.54 26.94 -12.56
N PRO A 237 -20.78 25.62 -12.55
CA PRO A 237 -20.07 24.67 -13.39
C PRO A 237 -20.90 24.19 -14.57
N ILE A 238 -20.25 23.69 -15.62
CA ILE A 238 -20.83 22.78 -16.60
C ILE A 238 -20.32 21.35 -16.29
N ILE A 239 -21.24 20.43 -16.14
CA ILE A 239 -21.02 19.02 -15.85
C ILE A 239 -21.45 18.16 -17.03
N ASP A 240 -20.55 17.34 -17.58
CA ASP A 240 -20.89 16.40 -18.64
C ASP A 240 -21.62 15.17 -18.09
N CYS A 241 -22.76 14.83 -18.69
CA CYS A 241 -23.53 13.65 -18.31
C CYS A 241 -22.84 12.31 -18.66
N PHE A 242 -21.86 12.31 -19.56
CA PHE A 242 -21.12 11.11 -19.96
C PHE A 242 -20.40 10.44 -18.80
N ASP A 243 -19.65 11.23 -18.07
CA ASP A 243 -18.78 10.74 -16.98
C ASP A 243 -18.91 11.57 -15.70
N GLY A 244 -19.69 12.64 -15.74
CA GLY A 244 -19.86 13.61 -14.65
C GLY A 244 -18.60 14.44 -14.42
N MET A 245 -17.85 14.72 -15.48
CA MET A 245 -16.71 15.62 -15.46
C MET A 245 -17.16 17.07 -15.42
N PRO A 246 -16.65 17.91 -14.52
CA PRO A 246 -16.78 19.35 -14.69
C PRO A 246 -15.91 19.80 -15.86
N ILE A 247 -16.57 20.26 -16.94
CA ILE A 247 -15.91 20.74 -18.17
C ILE A 247 -15.23 22.08 -17.88
N THR A 248 -16.06 23.05 -17.45
CA THR A 248 -15.62 24.38 -17.03
C THR A 248 -16.38 24.81 -15.80
N TRP A 249 -15.89 25.83 -15.13
CA TRP A 249 -16.57 26.47 -14.00
C TRP A 249 -16.08 27.89 -13.81
N THR A 250 -16.93 28.72 -13.24
CA THR A 250 -16.62 30.06 -12.76
C THR A 250 -16.98 30.18 -11.30
N VAL A 251 -16.22 30.98 -10.57
CA VAL A 251 -16.44 31.28 -9.16
C VAL A 251 -16.44 32.78 -8.98
N GLY A 252 -17.43 33.30 -8.26
CA GLY A 252 -17.57 34.76 -8.04
C GLY A 252 -18.32 35.07 -6.77
N THR A 253 -18.40 36.37 -6.46
CA THR A 253 -19.08 36.90 -5.26
C THR A 253 -20.56 37.24 -5.51
N SER A 254 -21.00 37.20 -6.74
CA SER A 254 -22.37 37.52 -7.13
C SER A 254 -22.91 36.53 -8.18
N PRO A 255 -24.16 36.07 -8.05
CA PRO A 255 -24.79 35.20 -9.05
C PRO A 255 -25.35 36.09 -10.18
N ASN A 256 -24.48 36.70 -10.98
CA ASN A 256 -24.82 37.61 -12.06
C ASN A 256 -24.71 36.99 -13.44
N ALA A 257 -25.06 37.73 -14.50
CA ALA A 257 -24.94 37.28 -15.88
C ALA A 257 -23.51 36.92 -16.28
N GLU A 258 -22.53 37.68 -15.80
CA GLU A 258 -21.14 37.47 -16.11
C GLU A 258 -20.68 36.09 -15.62
N LEU A 259 -21.06 35.68 -14.38
CA LEU A 259 -20.71 34.37 -13.81
C LEU A 259 -21.10 33.21 -14.74
N VAL A 260 -22.35 33.20 -15.25
CA VAL A 260 -22.84 32.11 -16.08
C VAL A 260 -22.40 32.23 -17.54
N ASN A 261 -22.32 33.44 -18.07
CA ASN A 261 -21.91 33.66 -19.46
C ASN A 261 -20.44 33.32 -19.69
N THR A 262 -19.56 33.81 -18.83
CA THR A 262 -18.11 33.45 -18.88
C THR A 262 -17.89 31.93 -18.76
N MET A 263 -18.64 31.25 -17.90
CA MET A 263 -18.59 29.82 -17.80
C MET A 263 -19.01 29.13 -19.10
N LEU A 264 -20.08 29.59 -19.73
CA LEU A 264 -20.57 29.05 -21.01
C LEU A 264 -19.59 29.34 -22.15
N ASP A 265 -19.09 30.58 -22.27
CA ASP A 265 -18.09 30.96 -23.27
C ASP A 265 -16.82 30.05 -23.17
N ASN A 266 -16.31 29.80 -21.97
CA ASN A 266 -15.20 28.90 -21.75
C ASN A 266 -15.52 27.46 -22.16
N ALA A 267 -16.75 27.00 -22.02
CA ALA A 267 -17.15 25.66 -22.42
C ALA A 267 -17.31 25.53 -23.94
N ILE A 268 -17.85 26.54 -24.59
CA ILE A 268 -18.05 26.57 -26.05
C ILE A 268 -16.71 26.46 -26.78
N VAL A 269 -15.68 27.16 -26.30
CA VAL A 269 -14.29 27.10 -26.88
C VAL A 269 -13.71 25.68 -26.88
N LEU A 270 -14.15 24.81 -26.00
CA LEU A 270 -13.67 23.41 -25.91
C LEU A 270 -14.43 22.45 -26.85
N LEU A 271 -15.51 22.89 -27.48
CA LEU A 271 -16.29 22.07 -28.41
C LEU A 271 -15.62 21.98 -29.78
N LYS A 272 -15.77 20.83 -30.41
CA LYS A 272 -15.45 20.63 -31.82
C LYS A 272 -16.64 21.08 -32.69
N GLU A 273 -16.38 21.36 -33.96
CA GLU A 273 -17.40 21.85 -34.91
C GLU A 273 -18.70 21.00 -35.00
N ASN A 274 -18.57 19.71 -34.72
CA ASN A 274 -19.70 18.75 -34.78
C ASN A 274 -20.31 18.42 -33.42
N GLU A 275 -19.94 19.14 -32.37
CA GLU A 275 -20.44 18.91 -31.02
C GLU A 275 -21.43 20.00 -30.61
N HIS A 276 -22.69 19.63 -30.48
CA HIS A 276 -23.81 20.52 -30.11
C HIS A 276 -24.56 19.94 -28.90
N PRO A 277 -24.03 20.07 -27.69
CA PRO A 277 -24.65 19.50 -26.49
C PRO A 277 -26.00 20.12 -26.16
N ILE A 278 -26.90 19.31 -25.58
CA ILE A 278 -28.08 19.79 -24.88
C ILE A 278 -27.61 20.33 -23.52
N VAL A 279 -27.82 21.61 -23.25
CA VAL A 279 -27.48 22.23 -21.95
C VAL A 279 -28.73 22.32 -21.09
N HIS A 280 -28.77 21.54 -20.03
CA HIS A 280 -29.89 21.50 -19.10
C HIS A 280 -29.62 22.33 -17.85
N SER A 281 -30.54 23.17 -17.47
CA SER A 281 -30.50 23.99 -16.27
C SER A 281 -31.83 23.94 -15.50
N ASP A 282 -31.81 24.47 -14.29
CA ASP A 282 -33.04 24.86 -13.64
C ASP A 282 -33.66 26.06 -14.33
N ARG A 283 -34.78 26.57 -13.78
CA ARG A 283 -35.46 27.75 -14.30
C ARG A 283 -34.99 29.07 -13.68
N GLY A 284 -33.74 29.11 -13.21
CA GLY A 284 -33.12 30.33 -12.67
C GLY A 284 -33.16 31.47 -13.69
N CYS A 285 -33.30 32.71 -13.22
CA CYS A 285 -33.33 33.90 -14.07
C CYS A 285 -32.09 34.00 -14.96
N HIS A 286 -30.95 33.52 -14.47
CA HIS A 286 -29.65 33.55 -15.16
C HIS A 286 -29.65 32.85 -16.50
N TYR A 287 -30.37 31.71 -16.65
CA TYR A 287 -30.45 30.91 -17.86
C TYR A 287 -31.56 31.37 -18.81
N ARG A 288 -32.23 32.48 -18.48
CA ARG A 288 -33.30 33.12 -19.27
C ARG A 288 -32.93 34.52 -19.76
N TRP A 289 -31.75 35.02 -19.37
CA TRP A 289 -31.24 36.30 -19.85
C TRP A 289 -30.87 36.23 -21.34
N SER A 290 -31.06 37.35 -22.03
CA SER A 290 -30.77 37.46 -23.47
C SER A 290 -29.35 37.07 -23.83
N GLY A 291 -28.37 37.50 -23.02
CA GLY A 291 -26.96 37.18 -23.26
C GLY A 291 -26.62 35.67 -23.13
N TRP A 292 -27.35 34.93 -22.28
CA TRP A 292 -27.24 33.46 -22.23
C TRP A 292 -27.85 32.82 -23.47
N ILE A 293 -29.09 33.26 -23.84
CA ILE A 293 -29.84 32.74 -25.00
C ILE A 293 -29.03 32.92 -26.27
N GLN A 294 -28.53 34.15 -26.50
CA GLN A 294 -27.75 34.48 -27.69
C GLN A 294 -26.51 33.56 -27.84
N ARG A 295 -25.76 33.34 -26.77
CA ARG A 295 -24.59 32.44 -26.79
C ARG A 295 -24.93 30.98 -27.11
N MET A 296 -26.06 30.50 -26.57
CA MET A 296 -26.58 29.18 -26.88
C MET A 296 -26.92 29.02 -28.35
N ASP A 297 -27.62 30.03 -28.91
CA ASP A 297 -28.08 30.02 -30.29
C ASP A 297 -26.88 30.17 -31.26
N GLU A 298 -25.94 31.08 -31.00
CA GLU A 298 -24.74 31.30 -31.81
C GLU A 298 -23.85 30.07 -31.87
N ALA A 299 -23.75 29.32 -30.76
CA ALA A 299 -22.96 28.06 -30.68
C ALA A 299 -23.78 26.83 -31.15
N GLY A 300 -25.04 26.99 -31.59
CA GLY A 300 -25.88 25.87 -32.00
C GLY A 300 -26.23 24.88 -30.87
N LEU A 301 -26.24 25.35 -29.62
CA LEU A 301 -26.53 24.53 -28.45
C LEU A 301 -28.05 24.43 -28.20
N THR A 302 -28.50 23.24 -27.78
CA THR A 302 -29.91 23.03 -27.45
C THR A 302 -30.19 23.38 -25.99
N ARG A 303 -31.14 24.30 -25.77
CA ARG A 303 -31.56 24.64 -24.39
C ARG A 303 -32.57 23.64 -23.87
N SER A 304 -32.36 23.20 -22.62
CA SER A 304 -33.29 22.34 -21.89
C SER A 304 -33.48 22.87 -20.47
N MET A 305 -34.71 22.87 -19.96
CA MET A 305 -34.99 23.34 -18.59
C MET A 305 -35.86 22.38 -17.81
N SER A 306 -35.64 22.29 -16.53
CA SER A 306 -36.48 21.56 -15.58
C SER A 306 -37.94 22.06 -15.66
N LYS A 307 -38.91 21.19 -15.44
CA LYS A 307 -40.30 21.61 -15.28
C LYS A 307 -40.47 22.41 -13.99
N LYS A 308 -41.39 23.39 -14.02
CA LYS A 308 -41.69 24.23 -12.85
C LYS A 308 -42.03 23.39 -11.62
N GLY A 309 -41.36 23.64 -10.51
CA GLY A 309 -41.58 22.93 -9.24
C GLY A 309 -41.16 21.46 -9.24
N CYS A 310 -40.42 21.02 -10.26
CA CYS A 310 -40.01 19.62 -10.41
C CYS A 310 -38.49 19.44 -10.08
N SER A 311 -38.16 19.47 -8.80
CA SER A 311 -36.80 19.24 -8.27
C SER A 311 -36.08 17.98 -8.82
N PRO A 312 -36.77 16.83 -9.07
CA PRO A 312 -36.14 15.69 -9.70
C PRO A 312 -35.53 15.92 -11.07
N ASP A 313 -36.00 16.94 -11.81
CA ASP A 313 -35.50 17.24 -13.14
C ASP A 313 -34.07 17.82 -13.15
N ASN A 314 -33.57 18.34 -12.00
CA ASN A 314 -32.18 18.81 -11.79
C ASN A 314 -31.39 17.96 -10.81
N SER A 315 -31.87 16.77 -10.46
CA SER A 315 -31.32 15.94 -9.36
C SER A 315 -29.86 15.53 -9.57
N ALA A 316 -29.38 15.43 -10.79
CA ALA A 316 -27.97 15.07 -11.05
C ALA A 316 -27.03 16.23 -10.71
N CYS A 317 -27.37 17.47 -11.00
CA CYS A 317 -26.61 18.65 -10.62
C CYS A 317 -26.69 18.90 -9.10
N GLU A 318 -27.88 18.78 -8.50
CA GLU A 318 -28.06 18.82 -7.05
C GLU A 318 -27.21 17.74 -6.34
N GLY A 319 -27.14 16.54 -6.92
CA GLY A 319 -26.30 15.43 -6.44
C GLY A 319 -24.80 15.72 -6.55
N PHE A 320 -24.36 16.46 -7.55
CA PHE A 320 -22.99 16.94 -7.66
C PHE A 320 -22.68 17.93 -6.55
N PHE A 321 -23.50 18.97 -6.36
CA PHE A 321 -23.30 19.97 -5.32
C PHE A 321 -23.40 19.38 -3.90
N GLY A 322 -24.33 18.47 -3.68
CA GLY A 322 -24.45 17.79 -2.39
C GLY A 322 -23.17 17.00 -2.03
N ARG A 323 -22.58 16.31 -3.00
CA ARG A 323 -21.27 15.64 -2.81
C ARG A 323 -20.15 16.62 -2.55
N MET A 324 -20.04 17.66 -3.37
CA MET A 324 -19.03 18.70 -3.22
C MET A 324 -19.09 19.34 -1.83
N LYS A 325 -20.28 19.78 -1.40
CA LYS A 325 -20.46 20.40 -0.09
C LYS A 325 -20.13 19.43 1.07
N ASN A 326 -20.47 18.16 0.93
CA ASN A 326 -20.09 17.15 1.95
C ASN A 326 -18.59 16.87 1.97
N GLU A 327 -17.92 16.92 0.82
CA GLU A 327 -16.51 16.56 0.70
C GLU A 327 -15.57 17.72 1.06
N MET A 328 -15.99 18.97 0.90
CA MET A 328 -15.10 20.12 1.07
C MET A 328 -15.65 21.27 1.92
N PHE A 329 -16.95 21.37 2.13
CA PHE A 329 -17.53 22.54 2.79
C PHE A 329 -18.08 22.24 4.18
N TYR A 330 -18.96 21.22 4.32
CA TYR A 330 -19.59 20.94 5.60
C TYR A 330 -18.63 20.31 6.61
N GLY A 331 -18.72 20.76 7.86
CA GLY A 331 -17.88 20.26 8.96
C GLY A 331 -16.57 21.00 9.12
N GLU A 332 -16.26 21.97 8.25
CA GLU A 332 -15.16 22.91 8.39
C GLU A 332 -15.68 24.27 8.86
N LYS A 333 -14.82 25.07 9.49
CA LYS A 333 -15.12 26.43 9.93
C LYS A 333 -14.57 27.43 8.92
N TRP A 334 -15.45 28.26 8.38
CA TRP A 334 -15.15 29.24 7.33
C TRP A 334 -15.18 30.69 7.81
N ASP A 335 -15.18 30.91 9.15
CA ASP A 335 -15.37 32.23 9.75
C ASP A 335 -14.15 33.16 9.58
N LYS A 336 -12.95 32.59 9.38
CA LYS A 336 -11.68 33.30 9.33
C LYS A 336 -10.99 33.25 7.96
N ILE A 337 -11.69 32.85 6.92
CA ILE A 337 -11.10 32.70 5.59
C ILE A 337 -11.56 33.87 4.71
N SER A 338 -10.65 34.44 3.90
CA SER A 338 -10.99 35.45 2.92
C SER A 338 -11.78 34.87 1.74
N VAL A 339 -12.48 35.74 1.02
CA VAL A 339 -13.22 35.35 -0.20
C VAL A 339 -12.27 34.77 -1.24
N GLU A 340 -11.10 35.38 -1.45
CA GLU A 340 -10.09 34.96 -2.42
C GLU A 340 -9.50 33.60 -2.10
N GLU A 341 -9.19 33.37 -0.83
CA GLU A 341 -8.71 32.06 -0.35
C GLU A 341 -9.77 30.97 -0.56
N PHE A 342 -11.05 31.28 -0.26
CA PHE A 342 -12.13 30.33 -0.45
C PHE A 342 -12.39 30.02 -1.93
N ILE A 343 -12.30 31.01 -2.82
CA ILE A 343 -12.33 30.83 -4.27
C ILE A 343 -11.21 29.90 -4.73
N SER A 344 -9.99 30.08 -4.19
CA SER A 344 -8.86 29.18 -4.49
C SER A 344 -9.15 27.75 -4.06
N ILE A 345 -9.74 27.54 -2.89
CA ILE A 345 -10.13 26.21 -2.37
C ILE A 345 -11.16 25.54 -3.27
N ILE A 346 -12.17 26.29 -3.73
CA ILE A 346 -13.16 25.77 -4.69
C ILE A 346 -12.47 25.33 -5.99
N ASN A 347 -11.60 26.16 -6.55
CA ASN A 347 -10.88 25.84 -7.78
C ASN A 347 -9.98 24.59 -7.62
N GLN A 348 -9.26 24.46 -6.52
CA GLN A 348 -8.47 23.27 -6.20
C GLN A 348 -9.35 22.02 -6.08
N TYR A 349 -10.52 22.14 -5.45
CA TYR A 349 -11.46 21.01 -5.36
C TYR A 349 -11.98 20.59 -6.73
N MET A 350 -12.36 21.55 -7.59
CA MET A 350 -12.87 21.27 -8.94
C MET A 350 -11.81 20.60 -9.82
N GLN A 351 -10.55 21.06 -9.77
CA GLN A 351 -9.42 20.43 -10.43
C GLN A 351 -9.18 19.01 -9.89
N TRP A 352 -9.14 18.85 -8.56
CA TRP A 352 -9.00 17.53 -7.94
C TRP A 352 -10.15 16.60 -8.33
N TYR A 353 -11.41 17.09 -8.39
CA TYR A 353 -12.56 16.30 -8.79
C TYR A 353 -12.41 15.80 -10.23
N ARG A 354 -11.98 16.66 -11.14
CA ARG A 354 -11.75 16.33 -12.54
C ARG A 354 -10.63 15.33 -12.73
N ASP A 355 -9.48 15.57 -12.09
CA ASP A 355 -8.21 14.92 -12.44
C ASP A 355 -7.87 13.72 -11.54
N LYS A 356 -8.34 13.70 -10.29
CA LYS A 356 -7.92 12.73 -9.29
C LYS A 356 -9.05 12.00 -8.57
N ARG A 357 -10.27 12.60 -8.50
CA ARG A 357 -11.36 12.01 -7.75
C ARG A 357 -11.89 10.76 -8.44
N ILE A 358 -11.60 9.58 -7.88
CA ILE A 358 -12.07 8.31 -8.43
C ILE A 358 -13.59 8.12 -8.25
N LYS A 359 -14.25 7.60 -9.28
CA LYS A 359 -15.67 7.26 -9.31
C LYS A 359 -15.85 5.75 -9.50
N LEU A 360 -16.73 5.14 -8.70
CA LEU A 360 -17.03 3.71 -8.80
C LEU A 360 -17.68 3.37 -10.15
N SER A 361 -18.53 4.26 -10.66
CA SER A 361 -19.19 4.13 -11.96
C SER A 361 -18.23 4.14 -13.15
N LEU A 362 -17.02 4.66 -12.96
CA LEU A 362 -15.97 4.70 -13.98
C LEU A 362 -14.86 3.64 -13.71
N GLY A 363 -15.22 2.55 -13.06
CA GLY A 363 -14.26 1.49 -12.76
C GLY A 363 -13.15 1.90 -11.76
N GLY A 364 -13.41 2.96 -10.96
CA GLY A 364 -12.42 3.50 -10.03
C GLY A 364 -11.44 4.49 -10.66
N LEU A 365 -11.72 5.00 -11.84
CA LEU A 365 -10.98 6.07 -12.52
C LEU A 365 -11.54 7.44 -12.14
N SER A 366 -10.72 8.48 -12.24
CA SER A 366 -11.22 9.85 -12.27
C SER A 366 -11.86 10.14 -13.64
N PRO A 367 -12.70 11.19 -13.77
CA PRO A 367 -13.27 11.55 -15.08
C PRO A 367 -12.19 11.75 -16.15
N MET A 368 -11.10 12.43 -15.84
CA MET A 368 -10.00 12.66 -16.79
C MET A 368 -9.26 11.36 -17.13
N GLU A 369 -8.95 10.51 -16.13
CA GLU A 369 -8.34 9.19 -16.37
C GLU A 369 -9.26 8.32 -17.25
N TYR A 370 -10.57 8.36 -17.02
CA TYR A 370 -11.53 7.60 -17.81
C TYR A 370 -11.53 8.06 -19.28
N ARG A 371 -11.57 9.38 -19.54
CA ARG A 371 -11.47 9.91 -20.91
C ARG A 371 -10.16 9.52 -21.60
N ARG A 372 -9.05 9.60 -20.89
CA ARG A 372 -7.73 9.14 -21.42
C ARG A 372 -7.73 7.66 -21.75
N SER A 373 -8.35 6.81 -20.92
CA SER A 373 -8.43 5.37 -21.19
C SER A 373 -9.24 5.03 -22.43
N LEU A 374 -10.13 5.94 -22.86
CA LEU A 374 -10.92 5.83 -24.08
C LEU A 374 -10.30 6.55 -25.29
N GLY A 375 -9.13 7.21 -25.13
CA GLY A 375 -8.48 7.98 -26.18
C GLY A 375 -9.21 9.28 -26.56
N ILE A 376 -10.02 9.85 -25.63
CA ILE A 376 -10.87 11.03 -25.89
C ILE A 376 -10.22 12.33 -25.35
N ALA A 377 -9.30 12.22 -24.40
CA ALA A 377 -8.64 13.37 -23.76
C ALA A 377 -7.11 13.32 -23.94
#